data_36bff7bbe012e0026b0e35ab5990c991
#
_entry.id   36bff7bbe012e0026b0e35ab5990c991
#
_cell.length_a   1.000
_cell.length_b   1.000
_cell.length_c   1.000
_cell.angle_alpha   90.00
_cell.angle_beta   90.00
_cell.angle_gamma   90.00
#
_symmetry.space_group_name_H-M   'P 1'
#
loop_
_entity.id
_entity.type
_entity.pdbx_description
1 polymer ?
#
loop_
_entity_poly.entity_id
_entity_poly.type
_entity_poly.pdbx_seq_one_letter_code
_entity_poly.pdbx_strand_id
1 'polypeptide(L)'
;MEKKMRAADEAADCPVAFVTGASSGFGMLASVKLAEQGYRVIATMRATSRPEALTELAAARGVESRLVVRRADVTDAASIQAAVAYALGTYGRIDLLVNNAGYAQGGYVEEVTMEQWRAQFETNVFGAIAAAKAVLPHMRDQGRGTIINIGSISGRIAFPGYAPYAASKFAIEGFSESLRLEMKPYGVHVVLIEPGSYPTNIWEKGFASIALDDASPYRNCLERILRFSRQSASSKADPWEVANLIARIAADKRPRFRYPIGSGTRLLLAAKTLLPWTLIEKLVLRLLR
;
A
#
# COMPACT_ATOMS: atom_id res chain seq x y z
N MET A 1 15.10 -31.98 -24.65
CA MET A 1 15.00 -30.63 -25.23
C MET A 1 13.56 -30.07 -25.10
N GLU A 2 12.54 -30.84 -25.48
CA GLU A 2 11.11 -30.44 -25.38
C GLU A 2 10.63 -30.06 -23.96
N LYS A 3 11.05 -30.79 -22.91
CA LYS A 3 10.67 -30.45 -21.53
C LYS A 3 11.21 -29.09 -21.04
N LYS A 4 12.42 -28.71 -21.53
CA LYS A 4 13.01 -27.39 -21.26
C LYS A 4 12.35 -26.27 -22.08
N MET A 5 11.93 -26.56 -23.31
CA MET A 5 11.19 -25.62 -24.14
C MET A 5 9.77 -25.38 -23.58
N ARG A 6 9.05 -26.44 -23.21
CA ARG A 6 7.72 -26.28 -22.54
C ARG A 6 7.80 -25.51 -21.23
N ALA A 7 8.82 -25.76 -20.38
CA ALA A 7 9.02 -25.00 -19.16
C ALA A 7 9.40 -23.53 -19.42
N ALA A 8 10.06 -23.22 -20.53
CA ALA A 8 10.36 -21.85 -20.95
C ALA A 8 9.11 -21.16 -21.52
N ASP A 9 8.28 -21.86 -22.30
CA ASP A 9 7.01 -21.35 -22.82
C ASP A 9 5.97 -21.12 -21.69
N GLU A 10 5.85 -22.04 -20.73
CA GLU A 10 5.02 -21.87 -19.54
C GLU A 10 5.51 -20.73 -18.64
N ALA A 11 6.82 -20.45 -18.61
CA ALA A 11 7.40 -19.32 -17.90
C ALA A 11 7.10 -17.97 -18.58
N ALA A 12 6.99 -17.95 -19.91
CA ALA A 12 6.72 -16.73 -20.69
C ALA A 12 5.26 -16.26 -20.57
N ASP A 13 4.32 -17.14 -20.26
CA ASP A 13 2.89 -16.81 -20.18
C ASP A 13 2.39 -16.47 -18.75
N CYS A 14 3.24 -16.65 -17.73
CA CYS A 14 2.88 -16.29 -16.36
C CYS A 14 2.80 -14.77 -16.17
N PRO A 15 1.69 -14.23 -15.63
CA PRO A 15 1.60 -12.81 -15.34
C PRO A 15 2.60 -12.39 -14.26
N VAL A 16 3.12 -11.16 -14.37
CA VAL A 16 4.13 -10.62 -13.47
C VAL A 16 3.53 -9.53 -12.59
N ALA A 17 3.70 -9.68 -11.27
CA ALA A 17 3.31 -8.69 -10.28
C ALA A 17 4.54 -8.03 -9.65
N PHE A 18 4.53 -6.71 -9.58
CA PHE A 18 5.55 -5.92 -8.88
C PHE A 18 4.92 -5.33 -7.61
N VAL A 19 5.45 -5.71 -6.44
CA VAL A 19 4.88 -5.32 -5.14
C VAL A 19 5.91 -4.51 -4.37
N THR A 20 5.56 -3.27 -3.99
CA THR A 20 6.42 -2.42 -3.16
C THR A 20 6.16 -2.63 -1.67
N GLY A 21 7.22 -2.61 -0.84
CA GLY A 21 7.08 -2.76 0.60
C GLY A 21 6.65 -4.15 1.06
N ALA A 22 7.20 -5.19 0.43
CA ALA A 22 6.83 -6.59 0.66
C ALA A 22 7.48 -7.24 1.91
N SER A 23 8.21 -6.49 2.74
CA SER A 23 8.90 -7.05 3.92
C SER A 23 7.96 -7.41 5.08
N SER A 24 6.74 -6.92 5.10
CA SER A 24 5.75 -7.17 6.17
C SER A 24 4.34 -6.75 5.76
N GLY A 25 3.35 -7.04 6.60
CA GLY A 25 1.98 -6.57 6.46
C GLY A 25 1.32 -6.94 5.12
N PHE A 26 0.53 -6.03 4.58
CA PHE A 26 -0.24 -6.31 3.35
C PHE A 26 0.64 -6.67 2.15
N GLY A 27 1.81 -6.01 1.98
CA GLY A 27 2.70 -6.29 0.86
C GLY A 27 3.27 -7.71 0.89
N MET A 28 3.64 -8.20 2.07
CA MET A 28 4.10 -9.58 2.26
C MET A 28 2.99 -10.58 1.95
N LEU A 29 1.81 -10.40 2.55
CA LEU A 29 0.67 -11.29 2.36
C LEU A 29 0.16 -11.28 0.92
N ALA A 30 0.11 -10.10 0.29
CA ALA A 30 -0.27 -9.95 -1.11
C ALA A 30 0.72 -10.65 -2.05
N SER A 31 2.03 -10.56 -1.76
CA SER A 31 3.05 -11.25 -2.56
C SER A 31 2.84 -12.75 -2.58
N VAL A 32 2.60 -13.34 -1.40
CA VAL A 32 2.31 -14.77 -1.28
C VAL A 32 0.98 -15.12 -1.96
N LYS A 33 -0.06 -14.32 -1.75
CA LYS A 33 -1.39 -14.58 -2.33
C LYS A 33 -1.41 -14.50 -3.86
N LEU A 34 -0.69 -13.55 -4.44
CA LEU A 34 -0.52 -13.44 -5.89
C LEU A 34 0.28 -14.61 -6.46
N ALA A 35 1.31 -15.08 -5.74
CA ALA A 35 2.07 -16.26 -6.13
C ALA A 35 1.20 -17.54 -6.12
N GLU A 36 0.30 -17.69 -5.12
CA GLU A 36 -0.72 -18.76 -5.09
C GLU A 36 -1.66 -18.71 -6.32
N GLN A 37 -1.91 -17.52 -6.88
CA GLN A 37 -2.71 -17.33 -8.09
C GLN A 37 -1.92 -17.46 -9.40
N GLY A 38 -0.67 -17.89 -9.33
CA GLY A 38 0.15 -18.16 -10.52
C GLY A 38 1.00 -16.98 -11.00
N TYR A 39 0.98 -15.83 -10.32
CA TYR A 39 1.87 -14.72 -10.67
C TYR A 39 3.33 -15.03 -10.38
N ARG A 40 4.23 -14.54 -11.22
CA ARG A 40 5.63 -14.28 -10.84
C ARG A 40 5.65 -12.96 -10.07
N VAL A 41 6.13 -12.98 -8.84
CA VAL A 41 6.06 -11.81 -7.96
C VAL A 41 7.45 -11.24 -7.72
N ILE A 42 7.66 -10.00 -8.13
CA ILE A 42 8.83 -9.21 -7.75
C ILE A 42 8.47 -8.49 -6.45
N ALA A 43 8.87 -9.09 -5.34
CA ALA A 43 8.63 -8.58 -4.00
C ALA A 43 9.76 -7.62 -3.61
N THR A 44 9.46 -6.30 -3.55
CA THR A 44 10.51 -5.31 -3.28
C THR A 44 10.49 -4.82 -1.85
N MET A 45 11.68 -4.55 -1.31
CA MET A 45 11.89 -4.04 0.04
C MET A 45 13.20 -3.23 0.12
N ARG A 46 13.29 -2.31 1.09
CA ARG A 46 14.47 -1.45 1.27
C ARG A 46 15.74 -2.21 1.63
N ALA A 47 15.62 -3.21 2.47
CA ALA A 47 16.74 -4.06 2.88
C ALA A 47 16.46 -5.51 2.49
N THR A 48 17.32 -6.07 1.65
CA THR A 48 17.24 -7.51 1.29
C THR A 48 17.75 -8.41 2.43
N SER A 49 18.30 -7.82 3.49
CA SER A 49 18.83 -8.54 4.66
C SER A 49 17.78 -9.11 5.62
N ARG A 50 16.50 -8.87 5.35
CA ARG A 50 15.37 -9.41 6.17
C ARG A 50 14.21 -9.93 5.31
N PRO A 51 14.48 -10.78 4.29
CA PRO A 51 13.43 -11.43 3.51
C PRO A 51 12.83 -12.65 4.21
N GLU A 52 13.37 -13.08 5.36
CA GLU A 52 13.12 -14.38 6.00
C GLU A 52 11.62 -14.61 6.21
N ALA A 53 10.93 -13.63 6.81
CA ALA A 53 9.48 -13.76 7.07
C ALA A 53 8.66 -13.98 5.78
N LEU A 54 9.03 -13.33 4.69
CA LEU A 54 8.38 -13.53 3.39
C LEU A 54 8.72 -14.90 2.80
N THR A 55 10.00 -15.30 2.85
CA THR A 55 10.46 -16.57 2.27
C THR A 55 9.94 -17.77 3.06
N GLU A 56 9.92 -17.70 4.38
CA GLU A 56 9.33 -18.73 5.25
C GLU A 56 7.82 -18.88 4.99
N LEU A 57 7.10 -17.76 4.89
CA LEU A 57 5.68 -17.80 4.56
C LEU A 57 5.44 -18.37 3.16
N ALA A 58 6.26 -18.02 2.19
CA ALA A 58 6.17 -18.51 0.82
C ALA A 58 6.46 -20.03 0.77
N ALA A 59 7.47 -20.50 1.50
CA ALA A 59 7.79 -21.93 1.61
C ALA A 59 6.66 -22.71 2.27
N ALA A 60 6.11 -22.19 3.38
CA ALA A 60 4.95 -22.80 4.05
C ALA A 60 3.70 -22.90 3.16
N ARG A 61 3.63 -22.08 2.11
CA ARG A 61 2.55 -22.07 1.10
C ARG A 61 2.93 -22.76 -0.22
N GLY A 62 4.17 -23.28 -0.33
CA GLY A 62 4.66 -23.97 -1.54
C GLY A 62 4.79 -23.07 -2.77
N VAL A 63 5.03 -21.77 -2.59
CA VAL A 63 5.07 -20.78 -3.68
C VAL A 63 6.41 -20.03 -3.78
N GLU A 64 7.44 -20.45 -3.07
CA GLU A 64 8.75 -19.77 -3.05
C GLU A 64 9.37 -19.64 -4.43
N SER A 65 9.17 -20.62 -5.32
CA SER A 65 9.70 -20.63 -6.70
C SER A 65 9.09 -19.52 -7.58
N ARG A 66 7.98 -18.92 -7.14
CA ARG A 66 7.28 -17.84 -7.85
C ARG A 66 7.63 -16.46 -7.31
N LEU A 67 8.37 -16.35 -6.21
CA LEU A 67 8.76 -15.09 -5.61
C LEU A 67 10.23 -14.77 -5.87
N VAL A 68 10.48 -13.53 -6.24
CA VAL A 68 11.82 -12.96 -6.37
C VAL A 68 11.90 -11.73 -5.48
N VAL A 69 12.75 -11.78 -4.46
CA VAL A 69 13.00 -10.63 -3.61
C VAL A 69 14.01 -9.71 -4.28
N ARG A 70 13.69 -8.41 -4.37
CA ARG A 70 14.57 -7.38 -4.92
C ARG A 70 14.65 -6.19 -3.98
N ARG A 71 15.87 -5.65 -3.88
CA ARG A 71 16.07 -4.36 -3.21
C ARG A 71 15.45 -3.26 -4.08
N ALA A 72 14.53 -2.50 -3.51
CA ALA A 72 14.04 -1.25 -4.08
C ALA A 72 13.57 -0.35 -2.95
N ASP A 73 14.18 0.82 -2.86
CA ASP A 73 13.72 1.90 -1.99
C ASP A 73 12.83 2.83 -2.81
N VAL A 74 11.59 2.99 -2.38
CA VAL A 74 10.63 3.82 -3.11
C VAL A 74 11.00 5.31 -3.09
N THR A 75 11.88 5.73 -2.17
CA THR A 75 12.42 7.09 -2.11
C THR A 75 13.62 7.29 -3.04
N ASP A 76 14.10 6.23 -3.68
CA ASP A 76 15.18 6.25 -4.67
C ASP A 76 14.63 5.78 -6.04
N ALA A 77 14.38 6.73 -6.92
CA ALA A 77 13.84 6.45 -8.25
C ALA A 77 14.75 5.53 -9.08
N ALA A 78 16.07 5.63 -8.93
CA ALA A 78 17.01 4.77 -9.64
C ALA A 78 16.90 3.30 -9.14
N SER A 79 16.72 3.10 -7.85
CA SER A 79 16.48 1.79 -7.24
C SER A 79 15.19 1.14 -7.77
N ILE A 80 14.11 1.90 -7.91
CA ILE A 80 12.86 1.44 -8.51
C ILE A 80 13.06 1.08 -9.99
N GLN A 81 13.69 1.95 -10.78
CA GLN A 81 13.97 1.71 -12.18
C GLN A 81 14.81 0.44 -12.39
N ALA A 82 15.83 0.21 -11.57
CA ALA A 82 16.65 -0.99 -11.64
C ALA A 82 15.83 -2.26 -11.36
N ALA A 83 14.94 -2.24 -10.38
CA ALA A 83 14.06 -3.38 -10.08
C ALA A 83 13.02 -3.63 -11.18
N VAL A 84 12.47 -2.59 -11.79
CA VAL A 84 11.56 -2.69 -12.95
C VAL A 84 12.31 -3.21 -14.18
N ALA A 85 13.50 -2.68 -14.46
CA ALA A 85 14.34 -3.16 -15.57
C ALA A 85 14.69 -4.65 -15.43
N TYR A 86 14.98 -5.11 -14.20
CA TYR A 86 15.16 -6.52 -13.93
C TYR A 86 13.92 -7.35 -14.27
N ALA A 87 12.74 -6.91 -13.83
CA ALA A 87 11.48 -7.62 -14.10
C ALA A 87 11.22 -7.72 -15.60
N LEU A 88 11.39 -6.63 -16.33
CA LEU A 88 11.20 -6.56 -17.78
C LEU A 88 12.25 -7.36 -18.54
N GLY A 89 13.53 -7.27 -18.16
CA GLY A 89 14.61 -8.02 -18.78
C GLY A 89 14.51 -9.53 -18.57
N THR A 90 13.91 -9.95 -17.43
CA THR A 90 13.78 -11.37 -17.08
C THR A 90 12.49 -11.98 -17.62
N TYR A 91 11.38 -11.25 -17.57
CA TYR A 91 10.04 -11.77 -17.86
C TYR A 91 9.34 -11.08 -19.03
N GLY A 92 9.89 -10.00 -19.56
CA GLY A 92 9.36 -9.27 -20.70
C GLY A 92 8.09 -8.46 -20.42
N ARG A 93 7.54 -8.52 -19.19
CA ARG A 93 6.23 -7.92 -18.87
C ARG A 93 6.09 -7.55 -17.40
N ILE A 94 5.20 -6.61 -17.11
CA ILE A 94 4.65 -6.34 -15.78
C ILE A 94 3.14 -6.11 -15.98
N ASP A 95 2.32 -6.97 -15.37
CA ASP A 95 0.86 -6.93 -15.51
C ASP A 95 0.19 -6.24 -14.33
N LEU A 96 0.82 -6.29 -13.16
CA LEU A 96 0.30 -5.75 -11.93
C LEU A 96 1.38 -4.99 -11.18
N LEU A 97 1.08 -3.73 -10.81
CA LEU A 97 1.82 -2.99 -9.79
C LEU A 97 0.97 -2.87 -8.54
N VAL A 98 1.52 -3.24 -7.38
CA VAL A 98 0.93 -2.97 -6.07
C VAL A 98 1.79 -1.94 -5.34
N ASN A 99 1.36 -0.69 -5.33
CA ASN A 99 1.94 0.39 -4.55
C ASN A 99 1.47 0.26 -3.10
N ASN A 100 2.26 -0.47 -2.31
CA ASN A 100 1.95 -0.76 -0.91
C ASN A 100 2.94 -0.12 0.07
N ALA A 101 4.17 0.18 -0.35
CA ALA A 101 5.17 0.79 0.53
C ALA A 101 4.62 2.07 1.18
N GLY A 102 4.78 2.15 2.49
CA GLY A 102 4.30 3.29 3.26
C GLY A 102 4.46 3.12 4.76
N TYR A 103 4.33 4.23 5.47
CA TYR A 103 4.27 4.27 6.93
C TYR A 103 3.36 5.40 7.38
N ALA A 104 3.08 5.48 8.68
CA ALA A 104 2.25 6.53 9.27
C ALA A 104 3.11 7.38 10.22
N GLN A 105 3.34 8.65 9.88
CA GLN A 105 3.93 9.64 10.78
C GLN A 105 2.83 10.17 11.69
N GLY A 106 2.97 9.95 12.98
CA GLY A 106 2.12 10.55 14.01
C GLY A 106 2.75 11.78 14.64
N GLY A 107 1.95 12.53 15.39
CA GLY A 107 2.30 13.76 16.09
C GLY A 107 1.35 14.91 15.79
N TYR A 108 1.35 15.93 16.66
CA TYR A 108 0.65 17.18 16.38
C TYR A 108 1.38 18.00 15.34
N VAL A 109 0.64 18.75 14.53
CA VAL A 109 1.19 19.52 13.39
C VAL A 109 2.35 20.44 13.80
N GLU A 110 2.24 21.08 14.96
CA GLU A 110 3.24 21.99 15.51
C GLU A 110 4.55 21.27 15.89
N GLU A 111 4.46 20.01 16.31
CA GLU A 111 5.62 19.24 16.84
C GLU A 111 6.26 18.34 15.78
N VAL A 112 5.55 17.99 14.71
CA VAL A 112 6.12 17.20 13.61
C VAL A 112 7.00 18.08 12.75
N THR A 113 8.30 17.74 12.67
CA THR A 113 9.25 18.53 11.90
C THR A 113 9.00 18.49 10.40
N MET A 114 9.46 19.51 9.67
CA MET A 114 9.32 19.55 8.21
C MET A 114 10.05 18.40 7.52
N GLU A 115 11.12 17.88 8.10
CA GLU A 115 11.86 16.70 7.62
C GLU A 115 10.97 15.46 7.71
N GLN A 116 10.23 15.26 8.81
CA GLN A 116 9.28 14.17 8.99
C GLN A 116 8.11 14.29 8.00
N TRP A 117 7.61 15.52 7.77
CA TRP A 117 6.59 15.78 6.74
C TRP A 117 7.08 15.37 5.35
N ARG A 118 8.28 15.82 4.96
CA ARG A 118 8.88 15.48 3.66
C ARG A 118 9.09 13.97 3.53
N ALA A 119 9.67 13.32 4.54
CA ALA A 119 9.89 11.87 4.53
C ALA A 119 8.59 11.06 4.39
N GLN A 120 7.50 11.54 5.02
CA GLN A 120 6.17 10.93 4.87
C GLN A 120 5.68 11.01 3.42
N PHE A 121 5.84 12.17 2.77
CA PHE A 121 5.43 12.37 1.38
C PHE A 121 6.36 11.65 0.41
N GLU A 122 7.67 11.69 0.63
CA GLU A 122 8.65 10.95 -0.19
C GLU A 122 8.29 9.47 -0.27
N THR A 123 7.97 8.86 0.85
CA THR A 123 7.64 7.42 0.87
C THR A 123 6.23 7.16 0.32
N ASN A 124 5.20 7.82 0.88
CA ASN A 124 3.81 7.44 0.64
C ASN A 124 3.26 7.97 -0.68
N VAL A 125 3.80 9.08 -1.18
CA VAL A 125 3.28 9.77 -2.38
C VAL A 125 4.26 9.66 -3.52
N PHE A 126 5.44 10.28 -3.39
CA PHE A 126 6.42 10.32 -4.49
C PHE A 126 6.96 8.93 -4.82
N GLY A 127 7.13 8.05 -3.83
CA GLY A 127 7.50 6.66 -4.06
C GLY A 127 6.47 5.89 -4.89
N ALA A 128 5.18 6.06 -4.61
CA ALA A 128 4.11 5.43 -5.39
C ALA A 128 4.05 6.01 -6.82
N ILE A 129 4.26 7.31 -6.97
CA ILE A 129 4.34 7.98 -8.29
C ILE A 129 5.56 7.47 -9.07
N ALA A 130 6.72 7.35 -8.43
CA ALA A 130 7.94 6.86 -9.07
C ALA A 130 7.77 5.42 -9.58
N ALA A 131 7.19 4.55 -8.78
CA ALA A 131 6.91 3.16 -9.19
C ALA A 131 5.88 3.11 -10.34
N ALA A 132 4.81 3.91 -10.29
CA ALA A 132 3.86 4.03 -11.38
C ALA A 132 4.54 4.51 -12.67
N LYS A 133 5.31 5.61 -12.60
CA LYS A 133 6.05 6.14 -13.76
C LYS A 133 7.00 5.11 -14.38
N ALA A 134 7.62 4.25 -13.58
CA ALA A 134 8.55 3.24 -14.08
C ALA A 134 7.85 2.12 -14.87
N VAL A 135 6.62 1.74 -14.51
CA VAL A 135 5.89 0.65 -15.18
C VAL A 135 4.95 1.13 -16.29
N LEU A 136 4.47 2.37 -16.22
CA LEU A 136 3.45 2.91 -17.13
C LEU A 136 3.79 2.83 -18.62
N PRO A 137 5.02 3.16 -19.09
CA PRO A 137 5.36 3.02 -20.50
C PRO A 137 5.12 1.61 -21.02
N HIS A 138 5.54 0.60 -20.23
CA HIS A 138 5.40 -0.80 -20.61
C HIS A 138 3.95 -1.28 -20.59
N MET A 139 3.18 -0.91 -19.55
CA MET A 139 1.76 -1.26 -19.47
C MET A 139 0.96 -0.61 -20.60
N ARG A 140 1.27 0.65 -20.95
CA ARG A 140 0.65 1.36 -22.08
C ARG A 140 0.97 0.65 -23.41
N ASP A 141 2.22 0.31 -23.65
CA ASP A 141 2.66 -0.35 -24.89
C ASP A 141 2.11 -1.79 -24.99
N GLN A 142 1.89 -2.46 -23.85
CA GLN A 142 1.19 -3.74 -23.79
C GLN A 142 -0.34 -3.62 -24.04
N GLY A 143 -0.91 -2.41 -23.95
CA GLY A 143 -2.37 -2.19 -24.01
C GLY A 143 -3.14 -2.79 -22.84
N ARG A 144 -2.46 -3.15 -21.75
CA ARG A 144 -3.04 -3.75 -20.54
C ARG A 144 -2.14 -3.58 -19.33
N GLY A 145 -2.74 -3.57 -18.15
CA GLY A 145 -2.05 -3.52 -16.87
C GLY A 145 -3.01 -3.13 -15.76
N THR A 146 -2.63 -3.42 -14.52
CA THR A 146 -3.38 -2.96 -13.36
C THR A 146 -2.42 -2.35 -12.34
N ILE A 147 -2.74 -1.15 -11.87
CA ILE A 147 -2.02 -0.47 -10.78
C ILE A 147 -2.97 -0.41 -9.59
N ILE A 148 -2.59 -1.06 -8.50
CA ILE A 148 -3.32 -1.02 -7.22
C ILE A 148 -2.55 -0.13 -6.26
N ASN A 149 -3.14 0.98 -5.87
CA ASN A 149 -2.61 1.86 -4.83
C ASN A 149 -3.26 1.51 -3.48
N ILE A 150 -2.43 1.25 -2.46
CA ILE A 150 -2.92 1.05 -1.10
C ILE A 150 -3.10 2.41 -0.44
N GLY A 151 -4.33 2.89 -0.48
CA GLY A 151 -4.80 4.09 0.21
C GLY A 151 -5.01 3.86 1.70
N SER A 152 -6.04 4.45 2.23
CA SER A 152 -6.57 4.27 3.59
C SER A 152 -7.91 5.00 3.69
N ILE A 153 -8.74 4.65 4.67
CA ILE A 153 -9.84 5.53 5.08
C ILE A 153 -9.32 6.91 5.51
N SER A 154 -8.06 6.99 5.96
CA SER A 154 -7.42 8.27 6.31
C SER A 154 -7.14 9.17 5.09
N GLY A 155 -7.29 8.66 3.86
CA GLY A 155 -7.34 9.47 2.64
C GLY A 155 -8.70 10.13 2.38
N ARG A 156 -9.71 9.78 3.17
CA ARG A 156 -11.08 10.32 3.07
C ARG A 156 -11.51 11.02 4.36
N ILE A 157 -11.01 10.59 5.51
CA ILE A 157 -11.33 11.13 6.84
C ILE A 157 -10.03 11.31 7.60
N ALA A 158 -9.72 12.54 8.01
CA ALA A 158 -8.55 12.82 8.84
C ALA A 158 -8.90 12.70 10.32
N PHE A 159 -7.94 12.22 11.11
CA PHE A 159 -8.01 12.18 12.56
C PHE A 159 -6.86 13.01 13.17
N PRO A 160 -7.07 13.65 14.33
CA PRO A 160 -6.03 14.37 15.03
C PRO A 160 -4.81 13.48 15.32
N GLY A 161 -3.62 14.08 15.35
CA GLY A 161 -2.38 13.38 15.64
C GLY A 161 -1.79 12.55 14.48
N TYR A 162 -2.40 12.60 13.29
CA TYR A 162 -1.92 11.90 12.08
C TYR A 162 -2.01 12.78 10.83
N ALA A 163 -1.86 14.09 10.96
CA ALA A 163 -2.03 15.02 9.85
C ALA A 163 -1.08 14.73 8.67
N PRO A 164 0.24 14.45 8.84
CA PRO A 164 1.13 14.11 7.74
C PRO A 164 0.69 12.85 6.99
N TYR A 165 0.30 11.83 7.73
CA TYR A 165 -0.20 10.58 7.16
C TYR A 165 -1.50 10.78 6.39
N ALA A 166 -2.49 11.44 7.00
CA ALA A 166 -3.76 11.73 6.36
C ALA A 166 -3.55 12.54 5.07
N ALA A 167 -2.77 13.62 5.11
CA ALA A 167 -2.45 14.43 3.94
C ALA A 167 -1.83 13.60 2.81
N SER A 168 -0.88 12.71 3.15
CA SER A 168 -0.27 11.80 2.18
C SER A 168 -1.28 10.84 1.54
N LYS A 169 -2.24 10.34 2.32
CA LYS A 169 -3.28 9.44 1.80
C LYS A 169 -4.33 10.17 0.98
N PHE A 170 -4.69 11.42 1.32
CA PHE A 170 -5.50 12.28 0.45
C PHE A 170 -4.79 12.58 -0.88
N ALA A 171 -3.48 12.79 -0.87
CA ALA A 171 -2.71 12.97 -2.10
C ALA A 171 -2.76 11.72 -3.00
N ILE A 172 -2.69 10.51 -2.43
CA ILE A 172 -2.84 9.24 -3.17
C ILE A 172 -4.24 9.09 -3.76
N GLU A 173 -5.30 9.57 -3.10
CA GLU A 173 -6.66 9.58 -3.66
C GLU A 173 -6.70 10.40 -4.96
N GLY A 174 -6.26 11.67 -4.90
CA GLY A 174 -6.26 12.55 -6.08
C GLY A 174 -5.34 12.04 -7.20
N PHE A 175 -4.15 11.56 -6.86
CA PHE A 175 -3.23 10.94 -7.82
C PHE A 175 -3.88 9.74 -8.52
N SER A 176 -4.50 8.85 -7.76
CA SER A 176 -5.12 7.64 -8.32
C SER A 176 -6.31 7.96 -9.22
N GLU A 177 -7.10 8.98 -8.88
CA GLU A 177 -8.25 9.42 -9.66
C GLU A 177 -7.81 9.98 -11.01
N SER A 178 -6.84 10.91 -11.03
CA SER A 178 -6.28 11.47 -12.24
C SER A 178 -5.66 10.39 -13.12
N LEU A 179 -4.77 9.58 -12.55
CA LEU A 179 -4.08 8.52 -13.28
C LEU A 179 -5.04 7.51 -13.91
N ARG A 180 -6.15 7.18 -13.23
CA ARG A 180 -7.17 6.29 -13.80
C ARG A 180 -7.78 6.84 -15.09
N LEU A 181 -8.08 8.12 -15.11
CA LEU A 181 -8.65 8.78 -16.29
C LEU A 181 -7.63 8.86 -17.44
N GLU A 182 -6.39 9.20 -17.11
CA GLU A 182 -5.30 9.27 -18.08
C GLU A 182 -5.00 7.92 -18.74
N MET A 183 -5.05 6.84 -17.95
CA MET A 183 -4.60 5.53 -18.42
C MET A 183 -5.72 4.62 -18.96
N LYS A 184 -6.98 4.99 -18.75
CA LYS A 184 -8.13 4.24 -19.25
C LYS A 184 -8.13 4.03 -20.77
N PRO A 185 -7.75 5.03 -21.61
CA PRO A 185 -7.67 4.84 -23.07
C PRO A 185 -6.62 3.81 -23.50
N TYR A 186 -5.63 3.55 -22.65
CA TYR A 186 -4.53 2.62 -22.92
C TYR A 186 -4.74 1.21 -22.32
N GLY A 187 -5.96 0.91 -21.86
CA GLY A 187 -6.26 -0.42 -21.30
C GLY A 187 -5.66 -0.69 -19.92
N VAL A 188 -5.08 0.34 -19.26
CA VAL A 188 -4.50 0.21 -17.92
C VAL A 188 -5.52 0.60 -16.86
N HIS A 189 -5.76 -0.30 -15.93
CA HIS A 189 -6.65 -0.07 -14.80
C HIS A 189 -5.90 0.50 -13.60
N VAL A 190 -6.43 1.56 -13.01
CA VAL A 190 -5.95 2.08 -11.73
C VAL A 190 -7.01 1.86 -10.68
N VAL A 191 -6.61 1.27 -9.57
CA VAL A 191 -7.48 0.85 -8.46
C VAL A 191 -6.95 1.38 -7.15
N LEU A 192 -7.84 1.81 -6.29
CA LEU A 192 -7.55 2.27 -4.96
C LEU A 192 -8.23 1.37 -3.93
N ILE A 193 -7.43 0.78 -3.04
CA ILE A 193 -7.94 0.05 -1.88
C ILE A 193 -7.85 1.00 -0.69
N GLU A 194 -8.94 1.13 0.07
CA GLU A 194 -9.08 2.02 1.22
C GLU A 194 -9.26 1.18 2.51
N PRO A 195 -8.17 0.62 3.07
CA PRO A 195 -8.27 -0.17 4.30
C PRO A 195 -8.68 0.69 5.50
N GLY A 196 -9.51 0.12 6.37
CA GLY A 196 -9.71 0.59 7.72
C GLY A 196 -8.54 0.17 8.64
N SER A 197 -8.83 -0.06 9.92
CA SER A 197 -7.83 -0.54 10.88
C SER A 197 -7.60 -2.04 10.74
N TYR A 198 -6.33 -2.42 10.52
CA TYR A 198 -5.83 -3.79 10.50
C TYR A 198 -4.59 -3.90 11.37
N PRO A 199 -4.35 -5.02 12.06
CA PRO A 199 -3.15 -5.26 12.85
C PRO A 199 -1.95 -5.49 11.91
N THR A 200 -1.23 -4.43 11.61
CA THR A 200 -0.03 -4.45 10.76
C THR A 200 1.07 -3.59 11.38
N ASN A 201 2.32 -3.82 10.99
CA ASN A 201 3.50 -3.10 11.50
C ASN A 201 3.49 -1.58 11.19
N ILE A 202 2.53 -1.09 10.41
CA ILE A 202 2.37 0.34 10.14
C ILE A 202 2.06 1.11 11.43
N TRP A 203 1.31 0.49 12.34
CA TRP A 203 0.93 1.07 13.62
C TRP A 203 2.11 1.16 14.58
N GLU A 204 2.92 0.10 14.70
CA GLU A 204 4.10 0.10 15.57
C GLU A 204 5.09 1.19 15.15
N LYS A 205 5.37 1.29 13.86
CA LYS A 205 6.22 2.36 13.31
C LYS A 205 5.62 3.75 13.52
N GLY A 206 4.30 3.89 13.36
CA GLY A 206 3.58 5.12 13.61
C GLY A 206 3.67 5.53 15.08
N PHE A 207 3.48 4.60 16.01
CA PHE A 207 3.58 4.87 17.44
C PHE A 207 5.01 5.25 17.86
N ALA A 208 6.02 4.58 17.31
CA ALA A 208 7.42 4.89 17.57
C ALA A 208 7.85 6.26 17.04
N SER A 209 7.12 6.82 16.07
CA SER A 209 7.42 8.15 15.52
C SER A 209 6.88 9.32 16.33
N ILE A 210 6.00 9.04 17.32
CA ILE A 210 5.40 10.06 18.16
C ILE A 210 6.32 10.28 19.38
N ALA A 211 6.98 11.43 19.43
CA ALA A 211 7.69 11.87 20.62
C ALA A 211 6.67 12.35 21.66
N LEU A 212 6.65 11.71 22.82
CA LEU A 212 5.91 12.19 23.99
C LEU A 212 6.87 13.03 24.83
N ASP A 213 6.87 14.33 24.61
CA ASP A 213 7.61 15.28 25.43
C ASP A 213 6.75 15.65 26.66
N ASP A 214 7.35 15.61 27.85
CA ASP A 214 6.70 16.01 29.09
C ASP A 214 6.32 17.47 29.10
N ALA A 215 7.04 18.32 28.37
CA ALA A 215 6.78 19.74 28.22
C ALA A 215 5.74 20.07 27.15
N SER A 216 5.30 19.07 26.35
CA SER A 216 4.33 19.30 25.27
C SER A 216 2.96 19.70 25.79
N PRO A 217 2.35 20.80 25.30
CA PRO A 217 0.99 21.16 25.63
C PRO A 217 -0.04 20.14 25.10
N TYR A 218 0.39 19.28 24.15
CA TYR A 218 -0.46 18.27 23.51
C TYR A 218 -0.34 16.89 24.15
N ARG A 219 0.53 16.69 25.14
CA ARG A 219 0.85 15.38 25.74
C ARG A 219 -0.42 14.57 26.07
N ASN A 220 -1.31 15.15 26.86
CA ASN A 220 -2.54 14.47 27.29
C ASN A 220 -3.44 14.05 26.12
N CYS A 221 -3.49 14.88 25.08
CA CYS A 221 -4.24 14.59 23.86
C CYS A 221 -3.57 13.49 23.04
N LEU A 222 -2.24 13.55 22.88
CA LEU A 222 -1.45 12.52 22.19
C LEU A 222 -1.58 11.15 22.88
N GLU A 223 -1.51 11.08 24.20
CA GLU A 223 -1.71 9.85 24.96
C GLU A 223 -3.09 9.22 24.71
N ARG A 224 -4.14 10.04 24.64
CA ARG A 224 -5.50 9.57 24.30
C ARG A 224 -5.59 9.06 22.87
N ILE A 225 -5.02 9.80 21.93
CA ILE A 225 -4.94 9.41 20.51
C ILE A 225 -4.19 8.08 20.39
N LEU A 226 -3.05 7.93 21.05
CA LEU A 226 -2.26 6.70 21.06
C LEU A 226 -3.05 5.53 21.64
N ARG A 227 -3.78 5.75 22.75
CA ARG A 227 -4.62 4.73 23.36
C ARG A 227 -5.72 4.26 22.41
N PHE A 228 -6.42 5.19 21.80
CA PHE A 228 -7.45 4.91 20.80
C PHE A 228 -6.86 4.19 19.57
N SER A 229 -5.71 4.64 19.09
CA SER A 229 -5.03 4.04 17.95
C SER A 229 -4.52 2.62 18.24
N ARG A 230 -3.99 2.38 19.44
CA ARG A 230 -3.60 1.02 19.91
C ARG A 230 -4.80 0.09 19.99
N GLN A 231 -5.92 0.56 20.51
CA GLN A 231 -7.16 -0.20 20.57
C GLN A 231 -7.68 -0.51 19.13
N SER A 232 -7.58 0.44 18.22
CA SER A 232 -7.95 0.24 16.82
C SER A 232 -6.98 -0.71 16.10
N ALA A 233 -5.67 -0.64 16.42
CA ALA A 233 -4.65 -1.52 15.86
C ALA A 233 -4.78 -2.98 16.37
N SER A 234 -5.35 -3.17 17.58
CA SER A 234 -5.65 -4.50 18.14
C SER A 234 -6.95 -5.10 17.61
N SER A 235 -7.49 -4.55 16.51
CA SER A 235 -8.69 -5.08 15.87
C SER A 235 -8.53 -6.55 15.50
N LYS A 236 -9.63 -7.31 15.56
CA LYS A 236 -9.65 -8.74 15.14
C LYS A 236 -9.70 -8.90 13.61
N ALA A 237 -9.52 -7.80 12.85
CA ALA A 237 -9.55 -7.85 11.40
C ALA A 237 -8.34 -8.64 10.87
N ASP A 238 -8.59 -9.56 9.96
CA ASP A 238 -7.55 -10.38 9.36
C ASP A 238 -6.88 -9.62 8.18
N PRO A 239 -5.57 -9.32 8.24
CA PRO A 239 -4.86 -8.67 7.14
C PRO A 239 -4.92 -9.45 5.81
N TRP A 240 -5.17 -10.76 5.85
CA TRP A 240 -5.40 -11.57 4.65
C TRP A 240 -6.62 -11.12 3.84
N GLU A 241 -7.59 -10.45 4.45
CA GLU A 241 -8.74 -9.87 3.72
C GLU A 241 -8.27 -8.90 2.62
N VAL A 242 -7.26 -8.06 2.94
CA VAL A 242 -6.69 -7.10 1.98
C VAL A 242 -5.88 -7.83 0.92
N ALA A 243 -5.08 -8.83 1.29
CA ALA A 243 -4.32 -9.64 0.33
C ALA A 243 -5.25 -10.42 -0.64
N ASN A 244 -6.32 -11.00 -0.12
CA ASN A 244 -7.34 -11.67 -0.92
C ASN A 244 -8.08 -10.69 -1.84
N LEU A 245 -8.32 -9.46 -1.39
CA LEU A 245 -8.92 -8.42 -2.22
C LEU A 245 -7.98 -8.00 -3.36
N ILE A 246 -6.69 -7.79 -3.08
CA ILE A 246 -5.66 -7.50 -4.10
C ILE A 246 -5.66 -8.61 -5.17
N ALA A 247 -5.62 -9.87 -4.75
CA ALA A 247 -5.62 -11.01 -5.65
C ALA A 247 -6.90 -11.11 -6.50
N ARG A 248 -8.06 -10.85 -5.90
CA ARG A 248 -9.34 -10.80 -6.62
C ARG A 248 -9.38 -9.66 -7.65
N ILE A 249 -8.88 -8.47 -7.29
CA ILE A 249 -8.79 -7.34 -8.22
C ILE A 249 -7.84 -7.64 -9.37
N ALA A 250 -6.72 -8.30 -9.10
CA ALA A 250 -5.74 -8.69 -10.11
C ALA A 250 -6.33 -9.65 -11.17
N ALA A 251 -7.32 -10.47 -10.79
CA ALA A 251 -8.03 -11.38 -11.69
C ALA A 251 -9.24 -10.74 -12.39
N ASP A 252 -9.67 -9.56 -11.97
CA ASP A 252 -10.85 -8.88 -12.51
C ASP A 252 -10.52 -8.11 -13.81
N LYS A 253 -11.19 -8.44 -14.90
CA LYS A 253 -11.02 -7.77 -16.20
C LYS A 253 -11.54 -6.33 -16.22
N ARG A 254 -12.41 -5.94 -15.29
CA ARG A 254 -13.02 -4.60 -15.21
C ARG A 254 -13.14 -4.13 -13.76
N PRO A 255 -12.03 -3.96 -13.04
CA PRO A 255 -12.08 -3.62 -11.63
C PRO A 255 -12.70 -2.22 -11.42
N ARG A 256 -13.44 -2.09 -10.31
CA ARG A 256 -13.94 -0.80 -9.85
C ARG A 256 -12.77 0.12 -9.48
N PHE A 257 -13.05 1.40 -9.34
CA PHE A 257 -12.01 2.33 -8.94
C PHE A 257 -11.64 2.19 -7.45
N ARG A 258 -12.62 2.18 -6.56
CA ARG A 258 -12.42 2.21 -5.09
C ARG A 258 -12.97 0.96 -4.42
N TYR A 259 -12.20 0.47 -3.45
CA TYR A 259 -12.54 -0.68 -2.63
C TYR A 259 -12.30 -0.36 -1.15
N PRO A 260 -13.27 0.30 -0.46
CA PRO A 260 -13.21 0.42 0.99
C PRO A 260 -13.40 -0.97 1.63
N ILE A 261 -12.47 -1.32 2.54
CA ILE A 261 -12.42 -2.62 3.19
C ILE A 261 -12.12 -2.49 4.69
N GLY A 262 -12.70 -3.37 5.49
CA GLY A 262 -12.63 -3.38 6.94
C GLY A 262 -13.96 -3.06 7.60
N SER A 263 -14.11 -3.49 8.85
CA SER A 263 -15.35 -3.32 9.61
C SER A 263 -15.70 -1.84 9.79
N GLY A 264 -16.95 -1.48 9.54
CA GLY A 264 -17.45 -0.12 9.70
C GLY A 264 -16.96 0.91 8.67
N THR A 265 -15.99 0.59 7.81
CA THR A 265 -15.37 1.54 6.86
C THR A 265 -16.40 2.19 5.95
N ARG A 266 -17.28 1.40 5.35
CA ARG A 266 -18.33 1.93 4.44
C ARG A 266 -19.33 2.84 5.16
N LEU A 267 -19.71 2.48 6.37
CA LEU A 267 -20.62 3.29 7.19
C LEU A 267 -19.97 4.62 7.57
N LEU A 268 -18.70 4.58 7.96
CA LEU A 268 -17.94 5.79 8.31
C LEU A 268 -17.79 6.74 7.11
N LEU A 269 -17.49 6.20 5.92
CA LEU A 269 -17.43 7.00 4.69
C LEU A 269 -18.78 7.58 4.30
N ALA A 270 -19.86 6.82 4.42
CA ALA A 270 -21.22 7.32 4.20
C ALA A 270 -21.58 8.42 5.19
N ALA A 271 -21.30 8.23 6.47
CA ALA A 271 -21.49 9.24 7.50
C ALA A 271 -20.73 10.52 7.19
N LYS A 272 -19.45 10.43 6.78
CA LYS A 272 -18.65 11.59 6.36
C LYS A 272 -19.30 12.38 5.21
N THR A 273 -19.93 11.68 4.28
CA THR A 273 -20.54 12.30 3.09
C THR A 273 -21.90 12.94 3.40
N LEU A 274 -22.67 12.34 4.32
CA LEU A 274 -24.06 12.73 4.60
C LEU A 274 -24.20 13.69 5.77
N LEU A 275 -23.28 13.66 6.75
CA LEU A 275 -23.38 14.47 7.94
C LEU A 275 -22.69 15.83 7.76
N PRO A 276 -23.26 16.92 8.33
CA PRO A 276 -22.60 18.21 8.40
C PRO A 276 -21.26 18.11 9.17
N TRP A 277 -20.25 18.87 8.73
CA TRP A 277 -18.93 18.87 9.34
C TRP A 277 -18.96 19.12 10.85
N THR A 278 -19.79 20.06 11.29
CA THR A 278 -19.96 20.40 12.71
C THR A 278 -20.36 19.21 13.59
N LEU A 279 -21.13 18.27 13.03
CA LEU A 279 -21.53 17.06 13.75
C LEU A 279 -20.37 16.06 13.80
N ILE A 280 -19.66 15.89 12.69
CA ILE A 280 -18.47 15.02 12.60
C ILE A 280 -17.42 15.51 13.59
N GLU A 281 -17.12 16.81 13.60
CA GLU A 281 -16.18 17.43 14.52
C GLU A 281 -16.53 17.16 15.98
N LYS A 282 -17.79 17.37 16.36
CA LYS A 282 -18.27 17.08 17.72
C LYS A 282 -18.11 15.61 18.09
N LEU A 283 -18.36 14.69 17.16
CA LEU A 283 -18.21 13.25 17.40
C LEU A 283 -16.73 12.88 17.59
N VAL A 284 -15.85 13.37 16.72
CA VAL A 284 -14.40 13.12 16.81
C VAL A 284 -13.84 13.67 18.11
N LEU A 285 -14.18 14.91 18.48
CA LEU A 285 -13.72 15.53 19.72
C LEU A 285 -14.25 14.83 20.98
N ARG A 286 -15.45 14.23 20.92
CA ARG A 286 -15.98 13.40 22.03
C ARG A 286 -15.22 12.11 22.20
N LEU A 287 -14.78 11.46 21.11
CA LEU A 287 -13.99 10.22 21.18
C LEU A 287 -12.59 10.45 21.77
N LEU A 288 -12.11 11.69 21.77
CA LEU A 288 -10.80 12.10 22.29
C LEU A 288 -10.89 12.73 23.71
N ARG A 289 -12.06 12.88 24.28
CA ARG A 289 -12.27 13.30 25.68
C ARG A 289 -12.28 12.11 26.61
#